data_8f705a9eacd1d543d6cf58be9213beea
#
_entry.id   8f705a9eacd1d543d6cf58be9213beea
#
_cell.length_a   1.000
_cell.length_b   1.000
_cell.length_c   1.000
_cell.angle_alpha   90.00
_cell.angle_beta   90.00
_cell.angle_gamma   90.00
#
_symmetry.space_group_name_H-M   'P 1'
#
loop_
_entity.id
_entity.type
_entity.pdbx_description
1 polymer ?
#
loop_
_entity_poly.entity_id
_entity_poly.type
_entity_poly.pdbx_seq_one_letter_code
_entity_poly.pdbx_strand_id
1 'polypeptide(L)'
;MNWQDECYLLSKRKFRENANIINVFTNNYGKMSGIVYGGNSRKIRNYLQISNKIIVEYIAKNENKIGYFKTELVDPNAPRYFNDKKRTAALLSMTSLLNSLLPEAQPYKEIYLSLRILINNLTLSNWAYLYLFWELDLIKKLGFDQNLNQFFNNSTENNGVVKAEVDNIKYKIPNFLIKNKVPEQHSDEDLKSGFIFTRT
;
A
#
# COMPACT_ATOMS: atom_id res chain seq x y z
N MET A 1 -11.68 13.02 -21.57
CA MET A 1 -12.56 11.91 -21.19
C MET A 1 -12.87 12.06 -19.70
N ASN A 2 -14.15 12.03 -19.32
CA ASN A 2 -14.57 12.09 -17.92
C ASN A 2 -14.93 10.68 -17.46
N TRP A 3 -14.59 10.35 -16.21
CA TRP A 3 -14.89 9.05 -15.61
C TRP A 3 -15.05 9.15 -14.11
N GLN A 4 -15.64 8.13 -13.51
CA GLN A 4 -15.83 8.00 -12.07
C GLN A 4 -15.34 6.62 -11.62
N ASP A 5 -14.66 6.57 -10.47
CA ASP A 5 -14.20 5.31 -9.88
C ASP A 5 -14.00 5.43 -8.37
N GLU A 6 -14.01 4.29 -7.68
CA GLU A 6 -13.57 4.17 -6.29
C GLU A 6 -12.06 4.06 -6.22
N CYS A 7 -11.46 4.71 -5.24
CA CYS A 7 -10.01 4.73 -5.10
C CYS A 7 -9.55 4.89 -3.65
N TYR A 8 -8.28 4.61 -3.43
CA TYR A 8 -7.58 4.94 -2.19
C TYR A 8 -6.73 6.18 -2.38
N LEU A 9 -6.80 7.12 -1.44
CA LEU A 9 -5.97 8.31 -1.43
C LEU A 9 -4.55 7.96 -1.04
N LEU A 10 -3.60 8.07 -1.98
CA LEU A 10 -2.19 7.72 -1.78
C LEU A 10 -1.38 8.89 -1.24
N SER A 11 -1.59 10.09 -1.77
CA SER A 11 -0.87 11.28 -1.35
C SER A 11 -1.70 12.54 -1.53
N LYS A 12 -1.35 13.57 -0.77
CA LYS A 12 -1.96 14.89 -0.85
C LYS A 12 -0.89 15.97 -0.64
N ARG A 13 -0.84 16.96 -1.51
CA ARG A 13 0.01 18.14 -1.37
C ARG A 13 -0.77 19.42 -1.63
N LYS A 14 -0.44 20.47 -0.90
CA LYS A 14 -1.05 21.78 -1.11
C LYS A 14 -0.71 22.32 -2.51
N PHE A 15 -1.73 22.84 -3.19
CA PHE A 15 -1.60 23.51 -4.48
C PHE A 15 -2.48 24.75 -4.49
N ARG A 16 -1.88 25.92 -4.51
CA ARG A 16 -2.59 27.22 -4.32
C ARG A 16 -3.29 27.33 -2.96
N GLU A 17 -3.97 28.43 -2.72
CA GLU A 17 -4.58 28.71 -1.41
C GLU A 17 -5.70 27.74 -1.04
N ASN A 18 -6.57 27.38 -1.99
CA ASN A 18 -7.74 26.55 -1.75
C ASN A 18 -7.83 25.33 -2.65
N ALA A 19 -6.69 24.73 -2.98
CA ALA A 19 -6.64 23.52 -3.79
C ALA A 19 -5.53 22.57 -3.29
N ASN A 20 -5.74 21.29 -3.53
CA ASN A 20 -4.73 20.24 -3.32
C ASN A 20 -4.53 19.45 -4.61
N ILE A 21 -3.31 19.01 -4.87
CA ILE A 21 -3.05 17.92 -5.80
C ILE A 21 -3.08 16.64 -4.98
N ILE A 22 -3.81 15.66 -5.46
CA ILE A 22 -3.88 14.34 -4.86
C ILE A 22 -3.46 13.28 -5.88
N ASN A 23 -2.83 12.21 -5.36
CA ASN A 23 -2.65 10.98 -6.10
C ASN A 23 -3.58 9.94 -5.51
N VAL A 24 -4.29 9.23 -6.37
CA VAL A 24 -5.23 8.19 -6.00
C VAL A 24 -4.89 6.89 -6.74
N PHE A 25 -5.20 5.76 -6.12
CA PHE A 25 -5.13 4.45 -6.77
C PHE A 25 -6.53 3.94 -7.02
N THR A 26 -6.93 3.90 -8.28
CA THR A 26 -8.25 3.50 -8.74
C THR A 26 -8.25 2.06 -9.20
N ASN A 27 -9.42 1.42 -9.21
CA ASN A 27 -9.55 0.04 -9.67
C ASN A 27 -9.38 -0.09 -11.20
N ASN A 28 -9.93 0.86 -11.96
CA ASN A 28 -10.02 0.73 -13.42
C ASN A 28 -9.02 1.61 -14.19
N TYR A 29 -8.48 2.67 -13.57
CA TYR A 29 -7.59 3.64 -14.22
C TYR A 29 -6.19 3.66 -13.63
N GLY A 30 -5.90 2.83 -12.61
CA GLY A 30 -4.59 2.77 -11.98
C GLY A 30 -4.30 3.99 -11.08
N LYS A 31 -3.02 4.35 -10.96
CA LYS A 31 -2.61 5.54 -10.21
C LYS A 31 -2.87 6.79 -11.06
N MET A 32 -3.62 7.72 -10.52
CA MET A 32 -4.02 8.96 -11.19
C MET A 32 -3.75 10.17 -10.32
N SER A 33 -3.32 11.25 -10.96
CA SER A 33 -3.10 12.56 -10.32
C SER A 33 -4.19 13.54 -10.74
N GLY A 34 -4.64 14.38 -9.81
CA GLY A 34 -5.62 15.42 -10.14
C GLY A 34 -5.74 16.50 -9.07
N ILE A 35 -6.32 17.62 -9.43
CA ILE A 35 -6.53 18.78 -8.56
C ILE A 35 -7.90 18.66 -7.89
N VAL A 36 -7.94 18.84 -6.57
CA VAL A 36 -9.19 19.01 -5.80
C VAL A 36 -9.32 20.47 -5.41
N TYR A 37 -10.26 21.17 -6.02
CA TYR A 37 -10.61 22.53 -5.64
C TYR A 37 -11.44 22.54 -4.36
N GLY A 38 -11.26 23.55 -3.52
CA GLY A 38 -11.92 23.58 -2.20
C GLY A 38 -11.37 22.54 -1.20
N GLY A 39 -10.27 21.86 -1.53
CA GLY A 39 -9.69 20.79 -0.72
C GLY A 39 -9.23 21.20 0.68
N ASN A 40 -9.11 22.51 0.93
CA ASN A 40 -8.81 23.08 2.25
C ASN A 40 -10.05 23.46 3.04
N SER A 41 -11.26 23.41 2.43
CA SER A 41 -12.51 23.62 3.15
C SER A 41 -12.67 22.60 4.28
N ARG A 42 -13.32 22.98 5.39
CA ARG A 42 -13.51 22.10 6.55
C ARG A 42 -14.14 20.76 6.16
N LYS A 43 -15.13 20.78 5.27
CA LYS A 43 -15.85 19.58 4.80
C LYS A 43 -14.89 18.61 4.08
N ILE A 44 -14.16 19.08 3.06
CA ILE A 44 -13.31 18.22 2.23
C ILE A 44 -12.06 17.81 3.01
N ARG A 45 -11.43 18.72 3.73
CA ARG A 45 -10.22 18.45 4.52
C ARG A 45 -10.41 17.31 5.53
N ASN A 46 -11.60 17.19 6.12
CA ASN A 46 -11.88 16.17 7.13
C ASN A 46 -11.82 14.76 6.57
N TYR A 47 -12.21 14.53 5.32
CA TYR A 47 -12.18 13.19 4.74
C TYR A 47 -11.07 12.99 3.70
N LEU A 48 -10.46 14.04 3.19
CA LEU A 48 -9.36 13.95 2.24
C LEU A 48 -8.05 13.63 2.99
N GLN A 49 -8.02 12.44 3.60
CA GLN A 49 -6.91 11.92 4.39
C GLN A 49 -6.31 10.70 3.70
N ILE A 50 -4.97 10.58 3.75
CA ILE A 50 -4.22 9.46 3.15
C ILE A 50 -4.79 8.14 3.67
N SER A 51 -4.90 7.14 2.82
CA SER A 51 -5.51 5.82 3.02
C SER A 51 -7.03 5.75 3.04
N ASN A 52 -7.75 6.87 3.12
CA ASN A 52 -9.20 6.83 3.00
C ASN A 52 -9.62 6.33 1.63
N LYS A 53 -10.71 5.56 1.60
CA LYS A 53 -11.39 5.17 0.37
C LYS A 53 -12.37 6.27 -0.02
N ILE A 54 -12.26 6.76 -1.23
CA ILE A 54 -13.09 7.83 -1.78
C ILE A 54 -13.59 7.46 -3.17
N ILE A 55 -14.69 8.06 -3.60
CA ILE A 55 -15.07 8.12 -5.02
C ILE A 55 -14.47 9.40 -5.60
N VAL A 56 -13.93 9.28 -6.80
CA VAL A 56 -13.47 10.42 -7.60
C VAL A 56 -14.21 10.47 -8.92
N GLU A 57 -14.70 11.64 -9.29
CA GLU A 57 -15.12 11.99 -10.64
C GLU A 57 -13.98 12.79 -11.28
N TYR A 58 -13.27 12.19 -12.24
CA TYR A 58 -12.20 12.83 -12.97
C TYR A 58 -12.75 13.63 -14.14
N ILE A 59 -12.35 14.88 -14.24
CA ILE A 59 -12.73 15.79 -15.31
C ILE A 59 -11.45 16.28 -15.98
N ALA A 60 -11.23 15.80 -17.21
CA ALA A 60 -10.09 16.23 -18.01
C ALA A 60 -10.25 17.68 -18.45
N LYS A 61 -9.14 18.44 -18.44
CA LYS A 61 -9.13 19.80 -19.02
C LYS A 61 -8.72 19.76 -20.48
N ASN A 62 -7.45 19.64 -20.77
CA ASN A 62 -6.88 19.53 -22.09
C ASN A 62 -5.78 18.48 -22.04
N GLU A 63 -5.37 17.94 -23.19
CA GLU A 63 -4.41 16.80 -23.28
C GLU A 63 -3.08 17.02 -22.52
N ASN A 64 -2.66 18.27 -22.35
CA ASN A 64 -1.39 18.59 -21.67
C ASN A 64 -1.57 19.19 -20.26
N LYS A 65 -2.74 19.13 -19.66
CA LYS A 65 -2.98 19.70 -18.32
C LYS A 65 -3.57 18.67 -17.37
N ILE A 66 -3.06 18.68 -16.15
CA ILE A 66 -3.63 17.88 -15.07
C ILE A 66 -5.13 18.19 -14.90
N GLY A 67 -5.96 17.16 -14.90
CA GLY A 67 -7.38 17.27 -14.68
C GLY A 67 -7.74 17.58 -13.23
N TYR A 68 -9.00 17.62 -12.92
CA TYR A 68 -9.45 17.82 -11.54
C TYR A 68 -10.42 16.72 -11.11
N PHE A 69 -10.46 16.52 -9.80
CA PHE A 69 -11.34 15.57 -9.14
C PHE A 69 -12.43 16.27 -8.36
N LYS A 70 -13.68 15.83 -8.52
CA LYS A 70 -14.66 15.93 -7.46
C LYS A 70 -14.56 14.68 -6.60
N THR A 71 -14.69 14.80 -5.30
CA THR A 71 -14.42 13.72 -4.36
C THR A 71 -15.54 13.54 -3.36
N GLU A 72 -15.85 12.28 -3.01
CA GLU A 72 -16.78 11.91 -1.94
C GLU A 72 -16.18 10.81 -1.08
N LEU A 73 -16.44 10.82 0.22
CA LEU A 73 -15.95 9.79 1.14
C LEU A 73 -16.77 8.50 0.98
N VAL A 74 -16.07 7.37 0.90
CA VAL A 74 -16.66 6.02 0.93
C VAL A 74 -16.38 5.36 2.27
N ASP A 75 -15.07 5.25 2.66
CA ASP A 75 -14.68 4.56 3.88
C ASP A 75 -13.53 5.32 4.59
N PRO A 76 -13.73 5.76 5.84
CA PRO A 76 -12.75 6.53 6.60
C PRO A 76 -11.70 5.62 7.26
N ASN A 77 -10.76 5.07 6.49
CA ASN A 77 -9.72 4.19 7.02
C ASN A 77 -8.75 4.92 7.98
N ALA A 78 -8.32 6.13 7.65
CA ALA A 78 -7.38 6.89 8.48
C ALA A 78 -7.93 7.19 9.89
N PRO A 79 -9.15 7.70 10.08
CA PRO A 79 -9.72 7.94 11.40
C PRO A 79 -9.92 6.67 12.23
N ARG A 80 -10.21 5.54 11.58
CA ARG A 80 -10.44 4.25 12.25
C ARG A 80 -9.24 3.83 13.12
N TYR A 81 -8.04 4.15 12.69
CA TYR A 81 -6.79 3.76 13.36
C TYR A 81 -6.00 4.93 13.94
N PHE A 82 -6.62 6.10 14.10
CA PHE A 82 -5.95 7.32 14.60
C PHE A 82 -5.20 7.11 15.91
N ASN A 83 -5.75 6.32 16.83
CA ASN A 83 -5.15 6.01 18.13
C ASN A 83 -4.24 4.76 18.10
N ASP A 84 -4.13 4.07 16.96
CA ASP A 84 -3.26 2.91 16.78
C ASP A 84 -2.06 3.25 15.89
N LYS A 85 -0.94 3.58 16.53
CA LYS A 85 0.27 3.99 15.83
C LYS A 85 0.80 2.94 14.85
N LYS A 86 0.69 1.64 15.20
CA LYS A 86 1.20 0.55 14.36
C LYS A 86 0.36 0.41 13.08
N ARG A 87 -0.97 0.41 13.19
CA ARG A 87 -1.88 0.32 12.04
C ARG A 87 -1.86 1.60 11.19
N THR A 88 -1.76 2.76 11.84
CA THR A 88 -1.56 4.03 11.12
C THR A 88 -0.28 4.02 10.29
N ALA A 89 0.84 3.55 10.88
CA ALA A 89 2.10 3.42 10.16
C ALA A 89 2.00 2.45 8.98
N ALA A 90 1.31 1.31 9.13
CA ALA A 90 1.06 0.37 8.05
C ALA A 90 0.24 1.00 6.91
N LEU A 91 -0.84 1.73 7.21
CA LEU A 91 -1.63 2.45 6.20
C LEU A 91 -0.79 3.47 5.42
N LEU A 92 0.04 4.24 6.12
CA LEU A 92 0.93 5.22 5.48
C LEU A 92 2.02 4.54 4.64
N SER A 93 2.57 3.43 5.10
CA SER A 93 3.56 2.65 4.35
C SER A 93 2.96 2.07 3.08
N MET A 94 1.78 1.41 3.16
CA MET A 94 1.08 0.90 1.97
C MET A 94 0.85 1.97 0.92
N THR A 95 0.33 3.13 1.34
CA THR A 95 0.04 4.23 0.40
C THR A 95 1.31 4.84 -0.20
N SER A 96 2.39 4.93 0.59
CA SER A 96 3.69 5.41 0.13
C SER A 96 4.32 4.47 -0.90
N LEU A 97 4.32 3.16 -0.63
CA LEU A 97 4.82 2.14 -1.55
C LEU A 97 4.07 2.19 -2.89
N LEU A 98 2.73 2.19 -2.85
CA LEU A 98 1.93 2.26 -4.07
C LEU A 98 2.14 3.57 -4.83
N ASN A 99 2.26 4.70 -4.11
CA ASN A 99 2.51 5.99 -4.74
C ASN A 99 3.87 6.03 -5.46
N SER A 100 4.88 5.36 -4.91
CA SER A 100 6.24 5.34 -5.46
C SER A 100 6.42 4.30 -6.56
N LEU A 101 5.85 3.10 -6.40
CA LEU A 101 6.12 1.97 -7.27
C LEU A 101 5.18 1.87 -8.47
N LEU A 102 3.92 2.32 -8.35
CA LEU A 102 2.97 2.20 -9.45
C LEU A 102 3.23 3.29 -10.52
N PRO A 103 3.28 2.92 -11.81
CA PRO A 103 3.24 3.89 -12.90
C PRO A 103 1.87 4.59 -12.97
N GLU A 104 1.82 5.78 -13.56
CA GLU A 104 0.57 6.51 -13.75
C GLU A 104 -0.27 5.90 -14.88
N ALA A 105 -1.58 6.01 -14.75
CA ALA A 105 -2.58 5.62 -15.75
C ALA A 105 -2.51 4.14 -16.21
N GLN A 106 -1.93 3.27 -15.38
CA GLN A 106 -1.89 1.83 -15.65
C GLN A 106 -2.69 1.07 -14.60
N PRO A 107 -3.77 0.35 -14.98
CA PRO A 107 -4.56 -0.44 -14.06
C PRO A 107 -3.82 -1.67 -13.54
N TYR A 108 -3.86 -1.88 -12.23
CA TYR A 108 -3.37 -3.07 -11.53
C TYR A 108 -4.48 -3.64 -10.63
N LYS A 109 -5.46 -4.28 -11.25
CA LYS A 109 -6.66 -4.77 -10.54
C LYS A 109 -6.35 -5.73 -9.40
N GLU A 110 -5.39 -6.62 -9.60
CA GLU A 110 -4.98 -7.57 -8.56
C GLU A 110 -4.34 -6.88 -7.36
N ILE A 111 -3.50 -5.85 -7.59
CA ILE A 111 -2.91 -5.06 -6.52
C ILE A 111 -3.99 -4.25 -5.78
N TYR A 112 -4.96 -3.69 -6.51
CA TYR A 112 -6.08 -2.99 -5.91
C TYR A 112 -6.93 -3.91 -5.00
N LEU A 113 -7.22 -5.13 -5.47
CA LEU A 113 -7.96 -6.12 -4.70
C LEU A 113 -7.17 -6.57 -3.46
N SER A 114 -5.88 -6.85 -3.59
CA SER A 114 -5.04 -7.28 -2.46
C SER A 114 -4.91 -6.17 -1.41
N LEU A 115 -4.77 -4.90 -1.82
CA LEU A 115 -4.81 -3.74 -0.92
C LEU A 115 -6.13 -3.67 -0.15
N ARG A 116 -7.27 -3.80 -0.85
CA ARG A 116 -8.60 -3.79 -0.24
C ARG A 116 -8.75 -4.89 0.81
N ILE A 117 -8.32 -6.11 0.47
CA ILE A 117 -8.35 -7.24 1.40
C ILE A 117 -7.51 -6.94 2.64
N LEU A 118 -6.28 -6.44 2.47
CA LEU A 118 -5.41 -6.11 3.59
C LEU A 118 -6.01 -5.04 4.49
N ILE A 119 -6.50 -3.93 3.93
CA ILE A 119 -7.11 -2.84 4.72
C ILE A 119 -8.30 -3.36 5.53
N ASN A 120 -9.16 -4.19 4.95
CA ASN A 120 -10.30 -4.77 5.64
C ASN A 120 -9.91 -5.73 6.77
N ASN A 121 -8.74 -6.36 6.67
CA ASN A 121 -8.22 -7.30 7.66
C ASN A 121 -7.26 -6.66 8.69
N LEU A 122 -7.04 -5.35 8.65
CA LEU A 122 -6.21 -4.66 9.64
C LEU A 122 -6.75 -4.76 11.08
N THR A 123 -8.02 -5.08 11.27
CA THR A 123 -8.62 -5.30 12.60
C THR A 123 -8.19 -6.62 13.24
N LEU A 124 -7.74 -7.60 12.47
CA LEU A 124 -7.33 -8.92 12.95
C LEU A 124 -6.04 -8.82 13.81
N SER A 125 -5.85 -9.77 14.71
CA SER A 125 -4.65 -9.85 15.55
C SER A 125 -3.37 -10.13 14.74
N ASN A 126 -3.50 -10.89 13.66
CA ASN A 126 -2.40 -11.29 12.77
C ASN A 126 -2.15 -10.33 11.59
N TRP A 127 -2.73 -9.14 11.60
CA TRP A 127 -2.66 -8.17 10.51
C TRP A 127 -1.22 -7.85 10.05
N ALA A 128 -0.25 -7.87 10.97
CA ALA A 128 1.14 -7.55 10.66
C ALA A 128 1.80 -8.62 9.77
N TYR A 129 1.44 -9.90 9.96
CA TYR A 129 1.86 -10.97 9.04
C TYR A 129 1.22 -10.82 7.66
N LEU A 130 -0.08 -10.48 7.62
CA LEU A 130 -0.79 -10.23 6.36
C LEU A 130 -0.18 -9.04 5.61
N TYR A 131 0.26 -8.02 6.34
CA TYR A 131 0.97 -6.88 5.76
C TYR A 131 2.30 -7.29 5.10
N LEU A 132 3.11 -8.12 5.79
CA LEU A 132 4.38 -8.63 5.23
C LEU A 132 4.17 -9.48 3.98
N PHE A 133 3.18 -10.37 3.99
CA PHE A 133 2.82 -11.13 2.78
C PHE A 133 2.37 -10.23 1.65
N TRP A 134 1.61 -9.18 1.95
CA TRP A 134 1.17 -8.22 0.95
C TRP A 134 2.35 -7.44 0.34
N GLU A 135 3.34 -7.02 1.14
CA GLU A 135 4.55 -6.36 0.62
C GLU A 135 5.29 -7.26 -0.38
N LEU A 136 5.49 -8.52 -0.05
CA LEU A 136 6.15 -9.48 -0.93
C LEU A 136 5.33 -9.75 -2.21
N ASP A 137 4.01 -9.90 -2.08
CA ASP A 137 3.11 -10.09 -3.21
C ASP A 137 3.09 -8.87 -4.13
N LEU A 138 3.15 -7.65 -3.57
CA LEU A 138 3.26 -6.41 -4.32
C LEU A 138 4.53 -6.38 -5.18
N ILE A 139 5.68 -6.68 -4.59
CA ILE A 139 6.97 -6.73 -5.28
C ILE A 139 6.94 -7.75 -6.42
N LYS A 140 6.40 -8.94 -6.16
CA LYS A 140 6.23 -10.00 -7.15
C LYS A 140 5.33 -9.57 -8.31
N LYS A 141 4.16 -8.98 -8.01
CA LYS A 141 3.20 -8.51 -9.03
C LYS A 141 3.73 -7.36 -9.88
N LEU A 142 4.69 -6.61 -9.37
CA LEU A 142 5.38 -5.56 -10.12
C LEU A 142 6.54 -6.08 -10.97
N GLY A 143 6.78 -7.40 -10.97
CA GLY A 143 7.81 -8.03 -11.79
C GLY A 143 9.21 -8.03 -11.17
N PHE A 144 9.35 -7.58 -9.93
CA PHE A 144 10.57 -7.78 -9.15
C PHE A 144 10.55 -9.20 -8.56
N ASP A 145 10.77 -10.20 -9.42
CA ASP A 145 10.72 -11.61 -9.04
C ASP A 145 11.93 -11.95 -8.15
N GLN A 146 11.79 -11.70 -6.87
CA GLN A 146 12.68 -12.29 -5.89
C GLN A 146 12.30 -13.76 -5.82
N ASN A 147 13.04 -14.59 -6.54
CA ASN A 147 12.89 -16.03 -6.53
C ASN A 147 13.29 -16.53 -5.14
N LEU A 148 12.41 -16.33 -4.14
CA LEU A 148 12.63 -16.75 -2.75
C LEU A 148 13.04 -18.23 -2.70
N ASN A 149 12.57 -19.05 -3.66
CA ASN A 149 12.96 -20.46 -3.80
C ASN A 149 14.46 -20.63 -4.13
N GLN A 150 15.12 -19.68 -4.79
CA GLN A 150 16.58 -19.76 -5.01
C GLN A 150 17.36 -19.55 -3.70
N PHE A 151 16.78 -18.82 -2.74
CA PHE A 151 17.37 -18.64 -1.42
C PHE A 151 17.33 -19.94 -0.58
N PHE A 152 16.48 -20.94 -0.96
CA PHE A 152 16.31 -22.18 -0.18
C PHE A 152 17.33 -23.26 -0.50
N ASN A 153 17.79 -23.34 -1.74
CA ASN A 153 18.69 -24.41 -2.16
C ASN A 153 20.08 -24.37 -1.46
N ASN A 154 20.41 -23.24 -0.82
CA ASN A 154 21.70 -23.03 -0.13
C ASN A 154 21.51 -22.73 1.37
N SER A 155 20.38 -23.09 1.98
CA SER A 155 20.07 -22.66 3.34
C SER A 155 20.13 -23.76 4.38
N THR A 156 20.67 -23.41 5.56
CA THR A 156 20.57 -24.21 6.78
C THR A 156 19.43 -23.70 7.65
N GLU A 157 18.47 -24.57 7.95
CA GLU A 157 17.37 -24.25 8.87
C GLU A 157 17.87 -24.37 10.32
N ASN A 158 17.89 -23.25 11.06
CA ASN A 158 18.12 -23.22 12.50
C ASN A 158 17.06 -22.36 13.18
N ASN A 159 16.33 -22.94 14.11
CA ASN A 159 15.36 -22.26 15.00
C ASN A 159 14.31 -21.39 14.27
N GLY A 160 13.69 -21.88 13.20
CA GLY A 160 12.59 -21.18 12.51
C GLY A 160 13.04 -20.01 11.62
N VAL A 161 14.34 -19.77 11.48
CA VAL A 161 14.93 -18.78 10.59
C VAL A 161 15.83 -19.46 9.59
N VAL A 162 15.61 -19.18 8.31
CA VAL A 162 16.47 -19.66 7.24
C VAL A 162 17.55 -18.62 6.96
N LYS A 163 18.81 -19.05 6.92
CA LYS A 163 19.93 -18.21 6.50
C LYS A 163 20.14 -18.43 5.01
N ALA A 164 20.00 -17.39 4.22
CA ALA A 164 20.30 -17.40 2.80
C ALA A 164 21.46 -16.46 2.51
N GLU A 165 22.30 -16.82 1.56
CA GLU A 165 23.41 -15.99 1.09
C GLU A 165 23.22 -15.69 -0.40
N VAL A 166 23.16 -14.40 -0.74
CA VAL A 166 23.05 -13.91 -2.11
C VAL A 166 24.05 -12.78 -2.29
N ASP A 167 24.87 -12.87 -3.32
CA ASP A 167 25.91 -11.87 -3.64
C ASP A 167 26.83 -11.55 -2.45
N ASN A 168 27.21 -12.58 -1.66
CA ASN A 168 28.00 -12.48 -0.43
C ASN A 168 27.30 -11.73 0.74
N ILE A 169 26.01 -11.46 0.62
CA ILE A 169 25.20 -10.88 1.71
C ILE A 169 24.38 -11.99 2.37
N LYS A 170 24.45 -12.04 3.70
CA LYS A 170 23.71 -13.03 4.50
C LYS A 170 22.37 -12.46 4.96
N TYR A 171 21.29 -13.09 4.55
CA TYR A 171 19.92 -12.75 4.92
C TYR A 171 19.37 -13.74 5.93
N LYS A 172 18.61 -13.24 6.89
CA LYS A 172 17.80 -14.05 7.79
C LYS A 172 16.35 -13.95 7.35
N ILE A 173 15.80 -15.04 6.84
CA ILE A 173 14.42 -15.09 6.34
C ILE A 173 13.59 -15.88 7.34
N PRO A 174 12.54 -15.29 7.94
CA PRO A 174 11.64 -16.02 8.81
C PRO A 174 10.90 -17.13 8.07
N ASN A 175 10.78 -18.30 8.72
CA ASN A 175 10.21 -19.50 8.11
C ASN A 175 8.76 -19.31 7.66
N PHE A 176 7.99 -18.41 8.32
CA PHE A 176 6.60 -18.12 7.95
C PHE A 176 6.48 -17.44 6.57
N LEU A 177 7.46 -16.61 6.19
CA LEU A 177 7.48 -16.00 4.86
C LEU A 177 7.72 -17.02 3.77
N ILE A 178 8.55 -18.02 4.08
CA ILE A 178 8.89 -19.13 3.18
C ILE A 178 7.68 -20.04 2.98
N LYS A 179 7.08 -20.45 4.09
CA LYS A 179 5.89 -21.33 4.08
C LYS A 179 4.64 -20.62 3.60
N ASN A 180 4.73 -19.31 3.42
CA ASN A 180 3.59 -18.42 3.08
C ASN A 180 2.37 -18.71 3.98
N LYS A 181 2.62 -18.91 5.28
CA LYS A 181 1.60 -19.27 6.26
C LYS A 181 1.80 -18.48 7.55
N VAL A 182 0.71 -17.89 8.05
CA VAL A 182 0.73 -17.20 9.35
C VAL A 182 1.07 -18.22 10.44
N PRO A 183 2.05 -17.94 11.35
CA PRO A 183 2.39 -18.83 12.45
C PRO A 183 1.20 -19.02 13.40
N GLU A 184 1.08 -20.21 14.01
CA GLU A 184 0.06 -20.48 15.03
C GLU A 184 0.32 -19.68 16.31
N GLN A 185 1.60 -19.50 16.66
CA GLN A 185 2.03 -18.62 17.75
C GLN A 185 2.65 -17.35 17.16
N HIS A 186 2.13 -16.21 17.56
CA HIS A 186 2.63 -14.91 17.11
C HIS A 186 3.86 -14.51 17.92
N SER A 187 4.96 -14.23 17.25
CA SER A 187 6.23 -13.78 17.82
C SER A 187 6.60 -12.40 17.33
N ASP A 188 6.88 -11.48 18.27
CA ASP A 188 7.38 -10.15 17.92
C ASP A 188 8.77 -10.22 17.25
N GLU A 189 9.56 -11.23 17.58
CA GLU A 189 10.89 -11.45 17.00
C GLU A 189 10.79 -11.89 15.52
N ASP A 190 9.85 -12.79 15.21
CA ASP A 190 9.56 -13.20 13.83
C ASP A 190 9.08 -12.04 12.98
N LEU A 191 8.14 -11.23 13.52
CA LEU A 191 7.66 -10.03 12.83
C LEU A 191 8.80 -9.04 12.58
N LYS A 192 9.64 -8.77 13.60
CA LYS A 192 10.79 -7.88 13.47
C LYS A 192 11.75 -8.37 12.38
N SER A 193 12.05 -9.67 12.36
CA SER A 193 12.90 -10.28 11.33
C SER A 193 12.27 -10.18 9.94
N GLY A 194 10.94 -10.38 9.82
CA GLY A 194 10.21 -10.20 8.57
C GLY A 194 10.28 -8.76 8.05
N PHE A 195 10.07 -7.76 8.91
CA PHE A 195 10.19 -6.36 8.52
C PHE A 195 11.61 -5.93 8.16
N ILE A 196 12.63 -6.53 8.77
CA ILE A 196 14.02 -6.30 8.35
C ILE A 196 14.24 -6.87 6.95
N PHE A 197 13.75 -8.08 6.69
CA PHE A 197 13.92 -8.74 5.40
C PHE A 197 13.23 -8.00 4.25
N THR A 198 12.01 -7.49 4.44
CA THR A 198 11.29 -6.78 3.37
C THR A 198 11.88 -5.39 3.05
N ARG A 199 12.78 -4.87 3.89
CA ARG A 199 13.44 -3.56 3.69
C ARG A 199 14.85 -3.67 3.09
N THR A 200 15.38 -4.87 2.93
CA THR A 200 16.71 -5.14 2.35
C THR A 200 16.60 -5.35 0.85
#